data_5db0c11b42dd5822b7f6f9b7901bf01c
#
_entry.id   5db0c11b42dd5822b7f6f9b7901bf01c
#
_cell.length_a   1.000
_cell.length_b   1.000
_cell.length_c   1.000
_cell.angle_alpha   90.00
_cell.angle_beta   90.00
_cell.angle_gamma   90.00
#
_symmetry.space_group_name_H-M   'P 1'
#
loop_
_entity.id
_entity.type
_entity.pdbx_description
1 polymer ?
#
loop_
_entity_poly.entity_id
_entity_poly.type
_entity_poly.pdbx_seq_one_letter_code
_entity_poly.pdbx_strand_id
1 'polypeptide(L)'
;VETGLDRATVRKYRSLSEKGFHDWISRPRNLPKKLSVYYNYVKESLELQPYLSSSQIEDRLMERYPDLPAVHSKTIYNFVKNIRLEHGLVKYKDKDARDYEKLPDTPYGQQAQVDFGQALMQTDTSYQMKVYFFAMVLSRSRQKFIYFQSHAFTTATAIYAHELAFEFFRGIPGEIIYDQDRVFIQEENLGDILLTDGFRSFCDSNPFKPVFCRKADPESKGKIENVIKYVKHNFLRGRLYKSVGILQKEALEWLKRRGNGKVHGSTGKIPQKEWLIEQRHLQQNTTAPVLPKTMLPEYFVRKDNCITYRGNYYSLPSGTYSGPGAKVLLEIKGNSMCIYSVTRQVLAQHVISQQKGCLVRLETHRRPSGIKV
;
A
#
# COMPACT_ATOMS: atom_id res chain seq x y z
N VAL A 1 36.04 -34.55 17.12
CA VAL A 1 36.19 -33.17 17.64
C VAL A 1 35.09 -32.95 18.65
N GLU A 2 35.36 -33.23 19.93
CA GLU A 2 34.36 -33.27 21.02
C GLU A 2 33.78 -31.91 21.39
N THR A 3 34.40 -30.79 21.00
CA THR A 3 34.00 -29.44 21.43
C THR A 3 33.09 -28.72 20.44
N GLY A 4 32.89 -29.22 19.22
CA GLY A 4 32.13 -28.52 18.18
C GLY A 4 32.72 -27.17 17.72
N LEU A 5 33.90 -26.79 18.20
CA LEU A 5 34.57 -25.54 17.90
C LEU A 5 35.61 -25.73 16.75
N ASP A 6 35.76 -24.64 15.97
CA ASP A 6 36.81 -24.57 14.94
C ASP A 6 38.21 -24.69 15.53
N ARG A 7 39.15 -25.33 14.78
CA ARG A 7 40.52 -25.57 15.20
C ARG A 7 41.32 -24.34 15.61
N ALA A 8 41.09 -23.21 14.93
CA ALA A 8 41.76 -21.94 15.27
C ALA A 8 41.28 -21.43 16.62
N THR A 9 39.98 -21.54 16.90
CA THR A 9 39.38 -21.18 18.18
C THR A 9 39.89 -22.04 19.32
N VAL A 10 40.02 -23.37 19.13
CA VAL A 10 40.58 -24.30 20.12
C VAL A 10 42.05 -24.00 20.41
N ARG A 11 42.87 -23.74 19.39
CA ARG A 11 44.28 -23.32 19.56
C ARG A 11 44.40 -22.01 20.34
N LYS A 12 43.59 -21.03 20.04
CA LYS A 12 43.56 -19.74 20.73
C LYS A 12 43.23 -19.92 22.22
N TYR A 13 42.28 -20.76 22.58
CA TYR A 13 41.95 -20.99 23.99
C TYR A 13 43.02 -21.81 24.70
N ARG A 14 43.64 -22.81 24.04
CA ARG A 14 44.74 -23.57 24.63
C ARG A 14 46.02 -22.76 24.87
N SER A 15 46.24 -21.67 24.13
CA SER A 15 47.40 -20.81 24.30
C SER A 15 47.24 -19.77 25.43
N LEU A 16 46.03 -19.63 26.01
CA LEU A 16 45.79 -18.76 27.14
C LEU A 16 46.10 -19.45 28.45
N SER A 17 46.83 -18.76 29.35
CA SER A 17 46.88 -19.18 30.75
C SER A 17 45.53 -19.07 31.41
N GLU A 18 45.28 -19.77 32.51
CA GLU A 18 44.02 -19.71 33.25
C GLU A 18 43.64 -18.26 33.61
N LYS A 19 44.60 -17.48 34.11
CA LYS A 19 44.44 -16.04 34.36
C LYS A 19 44.13 -15.27 33.10
N GLY A 20 44.84 -15.55 32.00
CA GLY A 20 44.62 -14.91 30.71
C GLY A 20 43.24 -15.22 30.11
N PHE A 21 42.73 -16.44 30.37
CA PHE A 21 41.37 -16.81 29.96
C PHE A 21 40.29 -16.08 30.78
N HIS A 22 40.48 -16.00 32.11
CA HIS A 22 39.61 -15.25 32.99
C HIS A 22 39.61 -13.76 32.64
N ASP A 23 40.78 -13.15 32.42
CA ASP A 23 40.90 -11.76 31.98
C ASP A 23 40.25 -11.51 30.62
N TRP A 24 40.32 -12.49 29.70
CA TRP A 24 39.69 -12.42 28.39
C TRP A 24 38.16 -12.51 28.46
N ILE A 25 37.61 -13.38 29.31
CA ILE A 25 36.17 -13.48 29.54
C ILE A 25 35.64 -12.23 30.26
N SER A 26 36.39 -11.72 31.23
CA SER A 26 36.01 -10.58 32.07
C SER A 26 36.21 -9.24 31.39
N ARG A 27 36.92 -9.18 30.24
CA ARG A 27 37.06 -7.93 29.48
C ARG A 27 35.70 -7.46 28.98
N PRO A 28 35.20 -6.30 29.48
CA PRO A 28 33.99 -5.72 28.90
C PRO A 28 34.23 -5.52 27.42
N ARG A 29 33.48 -6.19 26.58
CA ARG A 29 33.50 -5.98 25.12
C ARG A 29 32.77 -4.68 24.81
N ASN A 30 33.30 -3.56 25.27
CA ASN A 30 32.83 -2.20 24.98
C ASN A 30 33.22 -1.78 23.55
N LEU A 31 32.88 -2.64 22.58
CA LEU A 31 32.87 -2.19 21.21
C LEU A 31 31.67 -1.24 21.07
N PRO A 32 31.87 -0.01 20.56
CA PRO A 32 30.76 0.88 20.30
C PRO A 32 29.77 0.15 19.38
N LYS A 33 28.58 -0.09 19.90
CA LYS A 33 27.54 -0.78 19.14
C LYS A 33 27.16 0.10 17.98
N LYS A 34 27.38 -0.37 16.74
CA LYS A 34 27.09 0.38 15.49
C LYS A 34 25.72 1.04 15.42
N LEU A 35 24.75 0.54 16.19
CA LEU A 35 23.37 1.03 16.22
C LEU A 35 23.05 1.94 17.44
N SER A 36 24.00 2.21 18.34
CA SER A 36 23.74 2.99 19.56
C SER A 36 23.25 4.41 19.27
N VAL A 37 23.70 5.04 18.22
CA VAL A 37 23.28 6.38 17.80
C VAL A 37 21.79 6.45 17.43
N TYR A 38 21.18 5.33 17.06
CA TYR A 38 19.77 5.23 16.67
C TYR A 38 18.85 4.80 17.83
N TYR A 39 19.39 4.64 19.04
CA TYR A 39 18.68 4.11 20.20
C TYR A 39 17.41 4.91 20.52
N ASN A 40 17.53 6.22 20.66
CA ASN A 40 16.39 7.08 21.02
C ASN A 40 15.30 7.03 19.95
N TYR A 41 15.66 7.12 18.68
CA TYR A 41 14.71 7.01 17.59
C TYR A 41 13.95 5.68 17.60
N VAL A 42 14.65 4.56 17.81
CA VAL A 42 14.03 3.24 17.83
C VAL A 42 13.15 3.07 19.07
N LYS A 43 13.60 3.54 20.25
CA LYS A 43 12.82 3.55 21.49
C LYS A 43 11.51 4.32 21.30
N GLU A 44 11.56 5.58 20.91
CA GLU A 44 10.40 6.44 20.65
C GLU A 44 9.43 5.80 19.62
N SER A 45 9.98 5.25 18.54
CA SER A 45 9.18 4.56 17.51
C SER A 45 8.42 3.36 18.08
N LEU A 46 9.03 2.61 19.02
CA LEU A 46 8.42 1.44 19.67
C LEU A 46 7.44 1.83 20.79
N GLU A 47 7.67 2.94 21.47
CA GLU A 47 6.74 3.49 22.46
C GLU A 47 5.46 3.99 21.79
N LEU A 48 5.59 4.77 20.70
CA LEU A 48 4.46 5.25 19.92
C LEU A 48 3.70 4.12 19.21
N GLN A 49 4.41 3.09 18.77
CA GLN A 49 3.88 2.02 17.95
C GLN A 49 4.44 0.65 18.37
N PRO A 50 3.96 0.07 19.50
CA PRO A 50 4.51 -1.18 20.07
C PRO A 50 4.44 -2.39 19.15
N TYR A 51 3.55 -2.38 18.18
CA TYR A 51 3.34 -3.47 17.22
C TYR A 51 4.39 -3.55 16.10
N LEU A 52 5.26 -2.53 15.91
CA LEU A 52 6.25 -2.53 14.84
C LEU A 52 7.19 -3.74 14.94
N SER A 53 7.42 -4.40 13.83
CA SER A 53 8.41 -5.48 13.75
C SER A 53 9.83 -4.92 13.60
N SER A 54 10.83 -5.72 13.94
CA SER A 54 12.25 -5.35 13.73
C SER A 54 12.56 -5.08 12.25
N SER A 55 11.85 -5.76 11.33
CA SER A 55 11.97 -5.53 9.90
C SER A 55 11.42 -4.17 9.48
N GLN A 56 10.33 -3.70 10.11
CA GLN A 56 9.78 -2.36 9.87
C GLN A 56 10.70 -1.28 10.43
N ILE A 57 11.27 -1.50 11.62
CA ILE A 57 12.27 -0.59 12.21
C ILE A 57 13.50 -0.50 11.30
N GLU A 58 14.00 -1.63 10.79
CA GLU A 58 15.12 -1.66 9.83
C GLU A 58 14.80 -0.82 8.58
N ASP A 59 13.60 -0.96 8.01
CA ASP A 59 13.20 -0.20 6.82
C ASP A 59 13.12 1.31 7.11
N ARG A 60 12.52 1.69 8.23
CA ARG A 60 12.42 3.10 8.66
C ARG A 60 13.78 3.73 8.96
N LEU A 61 14.70 2.96 9.52
CA LEU A 61 16.08 3.41 9.71
C LEU A 61 16.75 3.69 8.36
N MET A 62 16.57 2.80 7.38
CA MET A 62 17.08 3.00 6.01
C MET A 62 16.44 4.21 5.30
N GLU A 63 15.15 4.46 5.53
CA GLU A 63 14.45 5.62 4.95
C GLU A 63 14.94 6.95 5.56
N ARG A 64 15.21 6.96 6.86
CA ARG A 64 15.53 8.18 7.61
C ARG A 64 17.02 8.52 7.61
N TYR A 65 17.88 7.51 7.62
CA TYR A 65 19.33 7.66 7.78
C TYR A 65 20.07 7.04 6.59
N PRO A 66 20.43 7.87 5.57
CA PRO A 66 21.20 7.40 4.42
C PRO A 66 22.54 6.75 4.80
N ASP A 67 23.13 7.19 5.92
CA ASP A 67 24.42 6.71 6.44
C ASP A 67 24.27 5.51 7.40
N LEU A 68 23.13 4.84 7.41
CA LEU A 68 22.92 3.66 8.24
C LEU A 68 23.99 2.60 7.92
N PRO A 69 24.80 2.15 8.92
CA PRO A 69 25.82 1.15 8.65
C PRO A 69 25.21 -0.15 8.16
N ALA A 70 25.85 -0.76 7.17
CA ALA A 70 25.45 -2.07 6.70
C ALA A 70 25.64 -3.10 7.82
N VAL A 71 24.52 -3.60 8.36
CA VAL A 71 24.47 -4.61 9.40
C VAL A 71 23.51 -5.71 8.99
N HIS A 72 23.76 -6.92 9.50
CA HIS A 72 22.85 -8.04 9.24
C HIS A 72 21.52 -7.82 9.96
N SER A 73 20.38 -8.20 9.34
CA SER A 73 19.02 -8.05 9.91
C SER A 73 18.89 -8.68 11.31
N LYS A 74 19.68 -9.73 11.63
CA LYS A 74 19.74 -10.31 12.98
C LYS A 74 20.30 -9.33 14.02
N THR A 75 21.24 -8.47 13.64
CA THR A 75 21.79 -7.43 14.52
C THR A 75 20.71 -6.40 14.86
N ILE A 76 19.93 -5.96 13.87
CA ILE A 76 18.76 -5.07 14.09
C ILE A 76 17.70 -5.77 14.96
N TYR A 77 17.42 -7.03 14.68
CA TYR A 77 16.48 -7.80 15.50
C TYR A 77 16.92 -7.85 16.99
N ASN A 78 18.18 -8.15 17.25
CA ASN A 78 18.71 -8.19 18.63
C ASN A 78 18.68 -6.81 19.28
N PHE A 79 19.00 -5.74 18.53
CA PHE A 79 18.94 -4.37 19.01
C PHE A 79 17.53 -3.97 19.44
N VAL A 80 16.53 -4.20 18.56
CA VAL A 80 15.11 -3.95 18.84
C VAL A 80 14.61 -4.81 20.01
N LYS A 81 15.03 -6.09 20.08
CA LYS A 81 14.66 -6.99 21.17
C LYS A 81 15.18 -6.46 22.52
N ASN A 82 16.43 -5.99 22.56
CA ASN A 82 17.03 -5.47 23.78
C ASN A 82 16.30 -4.22 24.29
N ILE A 83 16.01 -3.26 23.40
CA ILE A 83 15.22 -2.05 23.74
C ILE A 83 13.85 -2.44 24.29
N ARG A 84 13.18 -3.42 23.68
CA ARG A 84 11.89 -3.90 24.18
C ARG A 84 11.97 -4.49 25.58
N LEU A 85 12.99 -5.30 25.83
CA LEU A 85 13.20 -5.91 27.16
C LEU A 85 13.53 -4.85 28.20
N GLU A 86 14.37 -3.89 27.87
CA GLU A 86 14.80 -2.80 28.76
C GLU A 86 13.62 -1.91 29.19
N HIS A 87 12.68 -1.65 28.26
CA HIS A 87 11.53 -0.75 28.50
C HIS A 87 10.19 -1.47 28.67
N GLY A 88 10.16 -2.79 28.82
CA GLY A 88 8.93 -3.55 29.01
C GLY A 88 7.93 -3.47 27.84
N LEU A 89 8.40 -3.17 26.61
CA LEU A 89 7.55 -2.96 25.44
C LEU A 89 7.11 -4.29 24.82
N VAL A 90 5.87 -4.70 25.09
CA VAL A 90 5.31 -5.97 24.58
C VAL A 90 4.87 -5.82 23.14
N LYS A 91 5.25 -6.80 22.30
CA LYS A 91 4.74 -6.91 20.94
C LYS A 91 3.45 -7.72 20.92
N TYR A 92 2.33 -7.09 20.58
CA TYR A 92 1.07 -7.80 20.35
C TYR A 92 1.18 -8.67 19.10
N LYS A 93 0.76 -9.94 19.21
CA LYS A 93 0.64 -10.86 18.05
C LYS A 93 -0.79 -10.81 17.57
N ASP A 94 -0.99 -10.58 16.26
CA ASP A 94 -2.28 -10.81 15.63
C ASP A 94 -2.58 -12.33 15.68
N LYS A 95 -3.74 -12.70 16.21
CA LYS A 95 -4.20 -14.09 16.35
C LYS A 95 -5.07 -14.47 15.15
N ASP A 96 -4.49 -14.61 13.97
CA ASP A 96 -5.19 -15.20 12.83
C ASP A 96 -4.30 -16.24 12.17
N ALA A 97 -4.40 -17.47 12.63
CA ALA A 97 -3.90 -18.64 11.93
C ALA A 97 -5.10 -19.41 11.38
N ARG A 98 -5.38 -19.27 10.07
CA ARG A 98 -6.25 -20.19 9.32
C ARG A 98 -5.36 -21.22 8.63
N ASP A 99 -5.76 -22.47 8.69
CA ASP A 99 -5.14 -23.52 7.88
C ASP A 99 -5.54 -23.30 6.42
N TYR A 100 -4.59 -23.46 5.52
CA TYR A 100 -4.82 -23.36 4.07
C TYR A 100 -3.95 -24.37 3.33
N GLU A 101 -4.46 -24.88 2.20
CA GLU A 101 -3.70 -25.73 1.32
C GLU A 101 -2.79 -24.92 0.41
N LYS A 102 -1.53 -25.36 0.27
CA LYS A 102 -0.59 -24.70 -0.62
C LYS A 102 -0.87 -25.13 -2.06
N LEU A 103 -1.46 -24.24 -2.85
CA LEU A 103 -1.65 -24.46 -4.28
C LEU A 103 -0.31 -24.63 -5.02
N PRO A 104 -0.28 -25.47 -6.08
CA PRO A 104 0.89 -25.61 -6.94
C PRO A 104 1.36 -24.28 -7.52
N ASP A 105 2.65 -24.17 -7.80
CA ASP A 105 3.20 -22.99 -8.44
C ASP A 105 2.75 -22.93 -9.91
N THR A 106 2.25 -21.77 -10.33
CA THR A 106 1.87 -21.50 -11.72
C THR A 106 3.12 -21.36 -12.62
N PRO A 107 3.07 -21.68 -13.91
CA PRO A 107 4.12 -21.35 -14.86
C PRO A 107 4.48 -19.86 -14.89
N TYR A 108 5.67 -19.52 -15.36
CA TYR A 108 6.09 -18.14 -15.53
C TYR A 108 5.23 -17.44 -16.57
N GLY A 109 4.85 -16.18 -16.30
CA GLY A 109 4.08 -15.33 -17.20
C GLY A 109 2.60 -15.71 -17.35
N GLN A 110 2.17 -16.82 -16.77
CA GLN A 110 0.81 -17.31 -16.97
C GLN A 110 -0.22 -16.49 -16.19
N GLN A 111 0.03 -16.20 -14.91
CA GLN A 111 -1.04 -15.71 -14.04
C GLN A 111 -0.60 -14.52 -13.18
N ALA A 112 -1.50 -13.54 -13.05
CA ALA A 112 -1.45 -12.52 -12.01
C ALA A 112 -2.75 -12.51 -11.18
N GLN A 113 -2.71 -11.91 -10.01
CA GLN A 113 -3.88 -11.68 -9.17
C GLN A 113 -3.99 -10.19 -8.83
N VAL A 114 -5.21 -9.67 -8.84
CA VAL A 114 -5.54 -8.26 -8.57
C VAL A 114 -6.54 -8.16 -7.42
N ASP A 115 -6.34 -7.15 -6.58
CA ASP A 115 -7.31 -6.79 -5.54
C ASP A 115 -7.15 -5.32 -5.14
N PHE A 116 -8.20 -4.78 -4.51
CA PHE A 116 -8.21 -3.44 -3.97
C PHE A 116 -8.10 -3.44 -2.44
N GLY A 117 -7.41 -2.46 -1.93
CA GLY A 117 -7.33 -2.23 -0.50
C GLY A 117 -7.67 -0.80 -0.14
N GLN A 118 -8.05 -0.61 1.10
CA GLN A 118 -8.23 0.72 1.68
C GLN A 118 -7.65 0.76 3.09
N ALA A 119 -7.19 1.93 3.51
CA ALA A 119 -6.68 2.16 4.85
C ALA A 119 -6.97 3.59 5.31
N LEU A 120 -7.10 3.77 6.62
CA LEU A 120 -7.10 5.08 7.26
C LEU A 120 -5.66 5.38 7.71
N MET A 121 -5.12 6.49 7.28
CA MET A 121 -3.78 6.95 7.64
C MET A 121 -3.87 8.24 8.45
N GLN A 122 -3.05 8.37 9.48
CA GLN A 122 -2.90 9.61 10.23
C GLN A 122 -2.18 10.66 9.39
N THR A 123 -2.60 11.91 9.51
CA THR A 123 -1.86 13.07 9.01
C THR A 123 -1.05 13.70 10.16
N ASP A 124 -0.21 14.65 9.85
CA ASP A 124 0.52 15.48 10.83
C ASP A 124 -0.40 16.32 11.73
N THR A 125 -1.63 16.60 11.26
CA THR A 125 -2.64 17.45 11.93
C THR A 125 -3.71 16.66 12.68
N SER A 126 -3.42 15.44 13.13
CA SER A 126 -4.37 14.56 13.86
C SER A 126 -5.59 14.09 13.05
N TYR A 127 -5.68 14.45 11.77
CA TYR A 127 -6.71 13.94 10.86
C TYR A 127 -6.38 12.56 10.35
N GLN A 128 -7.44 11.82 10.01
CA GLN A 128 -7.31 10.57 9.27
C GLN A 128 -7.70 10.78 7.81
N MET A 129 -6.80 10.41 6.91
CA MET A 129 -7.05 10.35 5.49
C MET A 129 -7.32 8.91 5.07
N LYS A 130 -8.44 8.68 4.40
CA LYS A 130 -8.71 7.39 3.77
C LYS A 130 -7.99 7.32 2.44
N VAL A 131 -7.13 6.34 2.28
CA VAL A 131 -6.43 6.04 1.04
C VAL A 131 -6.92 4.72 0.47
N TYR A 132 -6.94 4.64 -0.85
CA TYR A 132 -7.30 3.46 -1.60
C TYR A 132 -6.09 3.01 -2.40
N PHE A 133 -5.94 1.72 -2.58
CA PHE A 133 -4.85 1.20 -3.39
C PHE A 133 -5.26 -0.02 -4.18
N PHE A 134 -4.73 -0.10 -5.38
CA PHE A 134 -4.74 -1.25 -6.26
C PHE A 134 -3.47 -2.04 -6.01
N ALA A 135 -3.56 -3.35 -5.96
CA ALA A 135 -2.41 -4.23 -5.90
C ALA A 135 -2.50 -5.32 -6.98
N MET A 136 -1.38 -5.57 -7.64
CA MET A 136 -1.24 -6.70 -8.57
C MET A 136 0.00 -7.50 -8.19
N VAL A 137 -0.10 -8.82 -8.24
CA VAL A 137 1.02 -9.74 -7.99
C VAL A 137 1.12 -10.78 -9.09
N LEU A 138 2.30 -10.95 -9.66
CA LEU A 138 2.59 -12.07 -10.54
C LEU A 138 2.65 -13.37 -9.72
N SER A 139 1.88 -14.36 -10.13
CA SER A 139 1.66 -15.58 -9.32
C SER A 139 2.90 -16.44 -9.17
N ARG A 140 3.87 -16.41 -10.10
CA ARG A 140 5.09 -17.20 -10.06
C ARG A 140 6.22 -16.49 -9.31
N SER A 141 6.66 -15.33 -9.77
CA SER A 141 7.77 -14.59 -9.15
C SER A 141 7.41 -13.96 -7.82
N ARG A 142 6.13 -13.74 -7.53
CA ARG A 142 5.65 -12.92 -6.41
C ARG A 142 6.04 -11.45 -6.53
N GLN A 143 6.40 -10.99 -7.72
CA GLN A 143 6.62 -9.58 -8.00
C GLN A 143 5.33 -8.81 -7.83
N LYS A 144 5.38 -7.71 -7.06
CA LYS A 144 4.21 -6.93 -6.65
C LYS A 144 4.27 -5.54 -7.22
N PHE A 145 3.13 -5.02 -7.61
CA PHE A 145 2.90 -3.62 -7.94
C PHE A 145 1.77 -3.06 -7.09
N ILE A 146 1.87 -1.78 -6.72
CA ILE A 146 0.88 -1.09 -5.89
C ILE A 146 0.70 0.32 -6.44
N TYR A 147 -0.56 0.73 -6.58
CA TYR A 147 -0.93 2.08 -6.98
C TYR A 147 -1.92 2.69 -5.99
N PHE A 148 -1.65 3.91 -5.51
CA PHE A 148 -2.46 4.62 -4.52
C PHE A 148 -3.26 5.75 -5.14
N GLN A 149 -4.47 5.97 -4.61
CA GLN A 149 -5.28 7.15 -4.89
C GLN A 149 -6.10 7.59 -3.66
N SER A 150 -6.62 8.83 -3.69
CA SER A 150 -7.36 9.42 -2.57
C SER A 150 -8.85 9.12 -2.56
N HIS A 151 -9.37 8.46 -3.59
CA HIS A 151 -10.79 8.15 -3.78
C HIS A 151 -10.96 6.66 -4.16
N ALA A 152 -12.18 6.14 -4.05
CA ALA A 152 -12.48 4.77 -4.46
C ALA A 152 -12.18 4.57 -5.96
N PHE A 153 -11.78 3.35 -6.33
CA PHE A 153 -11.54 3.01 -7.72
C PHE A 153 -12.86 3.03 -8.51
N THR A 154 -12.79 3.58 -9.71
CA THR A 154 -13.78 3.44 -10.78
C THR A 154 -13.21 2.51 -11.84
N THR A 155 -14.03 2.04 -12.77
CA THR A 155 -13.57 1.25 -13.92
C THR A 155 -12.41 1.92 -14.64
N ALA A 156 -12.50 3.22 -14.91
CA ALA A 156 -11.45 3.97 -15.62
C ALA A 156 -10.14 4.05 -14.83
N THR A 157 -10.19 4.31 -13.50
CA THR A 157 -8.97 4.37 -12.68
C THR A 157 -8.39 2.99 -12.40
N ALA A 158 -9.21 1.94 -12.40
CA ALA A 158 -8.75 0.56 -12.33
C ALA A 158 -8.01 0.15 -13.61
N ILE A 159 -8.54 0.48 -14.78
CA ILE A 159 -7.86 0.26 -16.07
C ILE A 159 -6.50 0.95 -16.07
N TYR A 160 -6.45 2.22 -15.69
CA TYR A 160 -5.19 2.95 -15.59
C TYR A 160 -4.18 2.30 -14.64
N ALA A 161 -4.65 1.77 -13.50
CA ALA A 161 -3.79 1.04 -12.57
C ALA A 161 -3.24 -0.27 -13.17
N HIS A 162 -4.00 -0.96 -14.03
CA HIS A 162 -3.51 -2.12 -14.78
C HIS A 162 -2.44 -1.73 -15.79
N GLU A 163 -2.66 -0.67 -16.56
CA GLU A 163 -1.69 -0.17 -17.53
C GLU A 163 -0.35 0.19 -16.85
N LEU A 164 -0.40 0.88 -15.69
CA LEU A 164 0.79 1.14 -14.88
C LEU A 164 1.46 -0.14 -14.37
N ALA A 165 0.66 -1.16 -13.99
CA ALA A 165 1.21 -2.45 -13.56
C ALA A 165 1.89 -3.19 -14.72
N PHE A 166 1.30 -3.18 -15.92
CA PHE A 166 1.88 -3.78 -17.12
C PHE A 166 3.19 -3.09 -17.52
N GLU A 167 3.24 -1.77 -17.43
CA GLU A 167 4.49 -1.03 -17.62
C GLU A 167 5.55 -1.41 -16.59
N PHE A 168 5.19 -1.47 -15.31
CA PHE A 168 6.08 -1.86 -14.21
C PHE A 168 6.61 -3.28 -14.37
N PHE A 169 5.76 -4.24 -14.76
CA PHE A 169 6.16 -5.63 -15.02
C PHE A 169 6.87 -5.82 -16.37
N ARG A 170 6.84 -4.81 -17.22
CA ARG A 170 7.34 -4.86 -18.61
C ARG A 170 6.66 -5.95 -19.43
N GLY A 171 5.37 -6.14 -19.26
CA GLY A 171 4.57 -7.11 -19.99
C GLY A 171 3.28 -7.48 -19.30
N ILE A 172 2.46 -8.26 -19.98
CA ILE A 172 1.11 -8.64 -19.63
C ILE A 172 1.07 -10.14 -19.35
N PRO A 173 0.54 -10.61 -18.18
CA PRO A 173 0.36 -12.03 -17.90
C PRO A 173 -0.72 -12.64 -18.78
N GLY A 174 -0.71 -13.97 -18.98
CA GLY A 174 -1.71 -14.65 -19.81
C GLY A 174 -3.12 -14.63 -19.24
N GLU A 175 -3.25 -14.64 -17.92
CA GLU A 175 -4.54 -14.51 -17.23
C GLU A 175 -4.41 -13.64 -15.98
N ILE A 176 -5.51 -12.97 -15.61
CA ILE A 176 -5.57 -12.14 -14.40
C ILE A 176 -6.80 -12.54 -13.59
N ILE A 177 -6.57 -12.88 -12.32
CA ILE A 177 -7.60 -13.28 -11.39
C ILE A 177 -8.14 -12.08 -10.63
N TYR A 178 -9.47 -11.92 -10.66
CA TYR A 178 -10.22 -10.83 -10.03
C TYR A 178 -11.19 -11.34 -8.98
N ASP A 179 -11.54 -10.46 -8.05
CA ASP A 179 -12.78 -10.60 -7.26
C ASP A 179 -13.97 -10.09 -8.07
N GLN A 180 -15.16 -10.52 -7.66
CA GLN A 180 -16.41 -10.01 -8.17
C GLN A 180 -16.69 -8.60 -7.60
N ASP A 181 -15.88 -7.62 -8.00
CA ASP A 181 -16.03 -6.22 -7.60
C ASP A 181 -16.84 -5.45 -8.66
N ARG A 182 -17.72 -4.56 -8.20
CA ARG A 182 -18.53 -3.67 -9.04
C ARG A 182 -17.72 -2.72 -9.94
N VAL A 183 -16.45 -2.56 -9.66
CA VAL A 183 -15.51 -1.82 -10.52
C VAL A 183 -15.37 -2.51 -11.88
N PHE A 184 -15.49 -3.84 -11.93
CA PHE A 184 -15.32 -4.66 -13.13
C PHE A 184 -16.62 -5.24 -13.63
N ILE A 185 -17.58 -5.52 -12.74
CA ILE A 185 -18.80 -6.27 -13.01
C ILE A 185 -20.00 -5.33 -12.89
N GLN A 186 -20.84 -5.31 -13.92
CA GLN A 186 -22.10 -4.61 -13.93
C GLN A 186 -23.20 -5.44 -13.27
N GLU A 187 -23.32 -6.71 -13.67
CA GLU A 187 -24.30 -7.68 -13.14
C GLU A 187 -23.69 -9.08 -13.06
N GLU A 188 -24.16 -9.84 -12.07
CA GLU A 188 -23.90 -11.28 -11.93
C GLU A 188 -25.24 -12.01 -11.87
N ASN A 189 -25.48 -12.93 -12.80
CA ASN A 189 -26.69 -13.72 -12.86
C ASN A 189 -26.36 -15.21 -13.01
N LEU A 190 -26.58 -16.00 -11.94
CA LEU A 190 -26.36 -17.45 -11.89
C LEU A 190 -25.02 -17.97 -12.44
N GLY A 191 -23.96 -17.15 -12.34
CA GLY A 191 -22.62 -17.49 -12.82
C GLY A 191 -22.24 -16.80 -14.13
N ASP A 192 -23.18 -16.19 -14.83
CA ASP A 192 -22.90 -15.32 -15.96
C ASP A 192 -22.51 -13.94 -15.45
N ILE A 193 -21.31 -13.49 -15.82
CA ILE A 193 -20.75 -12.22 -15.40
C ILE A 193 -20.83 -11.24 -16.56
N LEU A 194 -21.58 -10.14 -16.36
CA LEU A 194 -21.61 -9.02 -17.28
C LEU A 194 -20.59 -7.97 -16.84
N LEU A 195 -19.57 -7.77 -17.65
CA LEU A 195 -18.53 -6.75 -17.39
C LEU A 195 -19.06 -5.34 -17.67
N THR A 196 -18.51 -4.34 -16.96
CA THR A 196 -18.70 -2.94 -17.35
C THR A 196 -18.14 -2.71 -18.75
N ASP A 197 -18.78 -1.86 -19.58
CA ASP A 197 -18.39 -1.64 -20.98
C ASP A 197 -16.94 -1.23 -21.13
N GLY A 198 -16.47 -0.33 -20.25
CA GLY A 198 -15.06 0.10 -20.26
C GLY A 198 -14.09 -1.03 -19.97
N PHE A 199 -14.41 -1.90 -19.00
CA PHE A 199 -13.54 -3.01 -18.66
C PHE A 199 -13.58 -4.12 -19.71
N ARG A 200 -14.72 -4.37 -20.33
CA ARG A 200 -14.86 -5.29 -21.47
C ARG A 200 -13.96 -4.85 -22.63
N SER A 201 -14.08 -3.58 -23.05
CA SER A 201 -13.25 -3.03 -24.13
C SER A 201 -11.75 -3.10 -23.80
N PHE A 202 -11.39 -2.90 -22.52
CA PHE A 202 -10.00 -3.05 -22.09
C PHE A 202 -9.52 -4.51 -22.17
N CYS A 203 -10.33 -5.48 -21.77
CA CYS A 203 -10.00 -6.90 -21.89
C CYS A 203 -9.87 -7.33 -23.35
N ASP A 204 -10.79 -6.88 -24.22
CA ASP A 204 -10.79 -7.21 -25.65
C ASP A 204 -9.56 -6.62 -26.39
N SER A 205 -9.04 -5.50 -25.86
CA SER A 205 -7.87 -4.81 -26.47
C SER A 205 -6.52 -5.32 -25.94
N ASN A 206 -6.51 -6.21 -24.94
CA ASN A 206 -5.29 -6.70 -24.32
C ASN A 206 -5.20 -8.23 -24.37
N PRO A 207 -3.99 -8.79 -24.47
CA PRO A 207 -3.81 -10.23 -24.68
C PRO A 207 -3.89 -11.06 -23.37
N PHE A 208 -4.69 -10.69 -22.39
CA PHE A 208 -4.91 -11.46 -21.19
C PHE A 208 -6.36 -11.94 -21.06
N LYS A 209 -6.57 -13.06 -20.38
CA LYS A 209 -7.88 -13.57 -20.04
C LYS A 209 -8.29 -13.12 -18.63
N PRO A 210 -9.41 -12.40 -18.44
CA PRO A 210 -9.95 -12.13 -17.12
C PRO A 210 -10.60 -13.39 -16.54
N VAL A 211 -10.28 -13.71 -15.28
CA VAL A 211 -10.81 -14.85 -14.54
C VAL A 211 -11.40 -14.33 -13.23
N PHE A 212 -12.72 -14.52 -13.04
CA PHE A 212 -13.38 -14.08 -11.81
C PHE A 212 -13.56 -15.25 -10.86
N CYS A 213 -13.08 -15.07 -9.61
CA CYS A 213 -13.25 -16.09 -8.58
C CYS A 213 -14.72 -16.23 -8.18
N ARG A 214 -15.17 -17.47 -7.95
CA ARG A 214 -16.47 -17.73 -7.33
C ARG A 214 -16.43 -17.29 -5.86
N LYS A 215 -17.56 -16.82 -5.32
CA LYS A 215 -17.67 -16.34 -3.92
C LYS A 215 -17.23 -17.37 -2.86
N ALA A 216 -17.16 -18.65 -3.22
CA ALA A 216 -16.82 -19.76 -2.34
C ALA A 216 -15.40 -20.33 -2.51
N ASP A 217 -14.52 -19.68 -3.30
CA ASP A 217 -13.15 -20.18 -3.54
C ASP A 217 -12.09 -19.17 -3.02
N PRO A 218 -11.85 -19.15 -1.70
CA PRO A 218 -10.86 -18.26 -1.10
C PRO A 218 -9.41 -18.67 -1.41
N GLU A 219 -9.16 -19.93 -1.82
CA GLU A 219 -7.80 -20.44 -2.03
C GLU A 219 -7.17 -19.88 -3.30
N SER A 220 -7.97 -19.66 -4.35
CA SER A 220 -7.51 -19.12 -5.62
C SER A 220 -6.90 -17.71 -5.49
N LYS A 221 -7.27 -16.95 -4.44
CA LYS A 221 -6.86 -15.56 -4.18
C LYS A 221 -5.83 -15.37 -3.07
N GLY A 222 -5.42 -16.41 -2.40
CA GLY A 222 -4.55 -16.32 -1.21
C GLY A 222 -3.25 -15.53 -1.43
N LYS A 223 -2.75 -15.43 -2.67
CA LYS A 223 -1.54 -14.67 -2.98
C LYS A 223 -1.76 -13.17 -2.86
N ILE A 224 -2.83 -12.63 -3.48
CA ILE A 224 -3.11 -11.20 -3.45
C ILE A 224 -3.65 -10.74 -2.10
N GLU A 225 -4.45 -11.54 -1.40
CA GLU A 225 -4.88 -11.22 -0.04
C GLU A 225 -3.71 -11.01 0.91
N ASN A 226 -2.69 -11.89 0.81
CA ASN A 226 -1.45 -11.73 1.57
C ASN A 226 -0.71 -10.44 1.20
N VAL A 227 -0.75 -10.02 -0.08
CA VAL A 227 -0.18 -8.72 -0.51
C VAL A 227 -0.96 -7.57 0.10
N ILE A 228 -2.29 -7.58 0.07
CA ILE A 228 -3.12 -6.55 0.70
C ILE A 228 -2.82 -6.44 2.21
N LYS A 229 -2.78 -7.58 2.91
CA LYS A 229 -2.40 -7.63 4.34
C LYS A 229 -0.98 -7.08 4.54
N TYR A 230 -0.03 -7.46 3.70
CA TYR A 230 1.35 -7.02 3.78
C TYR A 230 1.50 -5.51 3.56
N VAL A 231 0.78 -4.94 2.60
CA VAL A 231 0.74 -3.48 2.37
C VAL A 231 0.18 -2.77 3.60
N LYS A 232 -0.98 -3.21 4.10
CA LYS A 232 -1.63 -2.59 5.26
C LYS A 232 -0.77 -2.65 6.53
N HIS A 233 -0.22 -3.83 6.84
CA HIS A 233 0.45 -4.07 8.12
C HIS A 233 1.95 -3.78 8.10
N ASN A 234 2.60 -3.79 6.94
CA ASN A 234 4.05 -3.55 6.84
C ASN A 234 4.39 -2.17 6.27
N PHE A 235 3.72 -1.73 5.20
CA PHE A 235 3.98 -0.45 4.57
C PHE A 235 3.20 0.70 5.21
N LEU A 236 1.86 0.62 5.25
CA LEU A 236 0.99 1.73 5.67
C LEU A 236 0.98 1.93 7.19
N ARG A 237 0.98 0.85 7.95
CA ARG A 237 0.84 0.91 9.40
C ARG A 237 1.89 1.79 10.05
N GLY A 238 1.43 2.84 10.76
CA GLY A 238 2.28 3.79 11.43
C GLY A 238 3.04 4.76 10.53
N ARG A 239 2.67 4.86 9.26
CA ARG A 239 3.16 5.88 8.32
C ARG A 239 2.20 7.07 8.34
N LEU A 240 2.74 8.29 8.33
CA LEU A 240 1.94 9.50 8.23
C LEU A 240 1.61 9.79 6.76
N TYR A 241 0.37 10.15 6.49
CA TYR A 241 -0.04 10.58 5.16
C TYR A 241 0.36 12.04 4.92
N LYS A 242 1.06 12.30 3.85
CA LYS A 242 1.39 13.65 3.37
C LYS A 242 0.63 13.98 2.09
N SER A 243 0.82 13.17 1.06
CA SER A 243 0.07 13.26 -0.21
C SER A 243 0.10 11.90 -0.91
N VAL A 244 -0.82 11.69 -1.86
CA VAL A 244 -0.84 10.46 -2.68
C VAL A 244 0.47 10.31 -3.47
N GLY A 245 1.00 11.39 -4.04
CA GLY A 245 2.24 11.34 -4.82
C GLY A 245 3.45 10.94 -3.99
N ILE A 246 3.58 11.47 -2.76
CA ILE A 246 4.65 11.07 -1.82
C ILE A 246 4.45 9.61 -1.41
N LEU A 247 3.22 9.22 -1.05
CA LEU A 247 2.91 7.85 -0.66
C LEU A 247 3.22 6.85 -1.78
N GLN A 248 2.90 7.20 -3.04
CA GLN A 248 3.21 6.38 -4.21
C GLN A 248 4.72 6.19 -4.41
N LYS A 249 5.49 7.28 -4.30
CA LYS A 249 6.95 7.22 -4.40
C LYS A 249 7.55 6.33 -3.30
N GLU A 250 7.15 6.55 -2.06
CA GLU A 250 7.61 5.75 -0.91
C GLU A 250 7.24 4.27 -1.05
N ALA A 251 6.05 3.96 -1.62
CA ALA A 251 5.61 2.60 -1.87
C ALA A 251 6.50 1.87 -2.89
N LEU A 252 6.84 2.53 -3.99
CA LEU A 252 7.73 1.94 -5.01
C LEU A 252 9.14 1.68 -4.46
N GLU A 253 9.67 2.61 -3.67
CA GLU A 253 10.96 2.44 -3.00
C GLU A 253 10.91 1.31 -1.96
N TRP A 254 9.83 1.22 -1.18
CA TRP A 254 9.61 0.12 -0.24
C TRP A 254 9.47 -1.23 -0.95
N LEU A 255 8.74 -1.30 -2.07
CA LEU A 255 8.66 -2.51 -2.89
C LEU A 255 10.06 -2.94 -3.35
N LYS A 256 10.88 -2.03 -3.83
CA LYS A 256 12.26 -2.32 -4.26
C LYS A 256 13.11 -2.87 -3.12
N ARG A 257 13.05 -2.25 -1.93
CA ARG A 257 13.86 -2.68 -0.76
C ARG A 257 13.31 -3.92 -0.08
N ARG A 258 11.97 -4.05 0.03
CA ARG A 258 11.32 -5.04 0.89
C ARG A 258 10.38 -5.96 0.14
N GLY A 259 9.30 -5.44 -0.43
CA GLY A 259 8.24 -6.23 -1.01
C GLY A 259 8.73 -7.16 -2.13
N ASN A 260 9.63 -6.66 -2.97
CA ASN A 260 10.22 -7.37 -4.10
C ASN A 260 11.71 -7.67 -3.92
N GLY A 261 12.40 -6.94 -3.02
CA GLY A 261 13.84 -7.06 -2.83
C GLY A 261 14.31 -8.04 -1.76
N LYS A 262 13.42 -8.51 -0.87
CA LYS A 262 13.75 -9.50 0.17
C LYS A 262 13.27 -10.90 -0.20
N VAL A 263 13.90 -11.90 0.42
CA VAL A 263 13.49 -13.31 0.26
C VAL A 263 12.03 -13.47 0.68
N HIS A 264 11.22 -14.03 -0.21
CA HIS A 264 9.80 -14.31 0.03
C HIS A 264 9.63 -15.55 0.88
N GLY A 265 8.85 -15.45 1.97
CA GLY A 265 8.74 -16.51 2.97
C GLY A 265 8.27 -17.86 2.43
N SER A 266 7.31 -17.87 1.50
CA SER A 266 6.76 -19.13 0.96
C SER A 266 7.61 -19.74 -0.16
N THR A 267 8.32 -18.93 -0.96
CA THR A 267 9.07 -19.43 -2.13
C THR A 267 10.57 -19.57 -1.84
N GLY A 268 11.08 -18.95 -0.77
CA GLY A 268 12.51 -18.90 -0.48
C GLY A 268 13.34 -18.10 -1.50
N LYS A 269 12.69 -17.40 -2.43
CA LYS A 269 13.32 -16.69 -3.53
C LYS A 269 13.06 -15.16 -3.41
N ILE A 270 13.90 -14.35 -4.07
CA ILE A 270 13.73 -12.89 -4.13
C ILE A 270 12.83 -12.57 -5.32
N PRO A 271 11.64 -11.97 -5.11
CA PRO A 271 10.68 -11.70 -6.18
C PRO A 271 11.26 -10.95 -7.38
N GLN A 272 12.08 -9.94 -7.15
CA GLN A 272 12.71 -9.16 -8.21
C GLN A 272 13.67 -9.99 -9.07
N LYS A 273 14.39 -10.96 -8.49
CA LYS A 273 15.27 -11.86 -9.23
C LYS A 273 14.48 -12.87 -10.06
N GLU A 274 13.41 -13.42 -9.49
CA GLU A 274 12.50 -14.33 -10.20
C GLU A 274 11.75 -13.61 -11.33
N TRP A 275 11.38 -12.33 -11.12
CA TRP A 275 10.75 -11.53 -12.15
C TRP A 275 11.65 -11.33 -13.39
N LEU A 276 12.96 -11.20 -13.25
CA LEU A 276 13.87 -11.13 -14.40
C LEU A 276 13.78 -12.38 -15.31
N ILE A 277 13.39 -13.52 -14.75
CA ILE A 277 13.10 -14.74 -15.51
C ILE A 277 11.69 -14.64 -16.10
N GLU A 278 10.70 -14.32 -15.26
CA GLU A 278 9.28 -14.26 -15.63
C GLU A 278 8.98 -13.23 -16.70
N GLN A 279 9.69 -12.09 -16.72
CA GLN A 279 9.55 -11.03 -17.72
C GLN A 279 9.63 -11.55 -19.15
N ARG A 280 10.46 -12.56 -19.42
CA ARG A 280 10.62 -13.16 -20.76
C ARG A 280 9.41 -13.99 -21.22
N HIS A 281 8.52 -14.33 -20.29
CA HIS A 281 7.32 -15.13 -20.50
C HIS A 281 6.05 -14.29 -20.48
N LEU A 282 6.16 -13.00 -20.17
CA LEU A 282 5.03 -12.06 -20.26
C LEU A 282 4.80 -11.69 -21.73
N GLN A 283 3.54 -11.43 -22.06
CA GLN A 283 3.16 -10.95 -23.38
C GLN A 283 3.58 -9.48 -23.54
N GLN A 284 3.87 -9.07 -24.76
CA GLN A 284 4.37 -7.74 -25.03
C GLN A 284 3.31 -6.67 -24.74
N ASN A 285 3.67 -5.66 -23.95
CA ASN A 285 2.82 -4.49 -23.74
C ASN A 285 3.15 -3.44 -24.80
N THR A 286 2.22 -3.16 -25.69
CA THR A 286 2.36 -2.18 -26.77
C THR A 286 1.68 -0.85 -26.47
N THR A 287 0.91 -0.78 -25.38
CA THR A 287 0.15 0.42 -24.98
C THR A 287 0.82 1.14 -23.83
N ALA A 288 0.98 2.46 -23.96
CA ALA A 288 1.40 3.31 -22.85
C ALA A 288 0.19 3.64 -21.95
N PRO A 289 0.39 3.79 -20.62
CA PRO A 289 -0.67 4.18 -19.72
C PRO A 289 -1.31 5.50 -20.14
N VAL A 290 -2.63 5.50 -20.28
CA VAL A 290 -3.40 6.70 -20.62
C VAL A 290 -4.11 7.20 -19.37
N LEU A 291 -3.70 8.36 -18.89
CA LEU A 291 -4.38 9.03 -17.76
C LEU A 291 -5.87 9.23 -18.12
N PRO A 292 -6.78 8.67 -17.31
CA PRO A 292 -8.21 8.87 -17.53
C PRO A 292 -8.53 10.36 -17.56
N LYS A 293 -9.31 10.80 -18.52
CA LYS A 293 -9.74 12.21 -18.64
C LYS A 293 -10.47 12.71 -17.38
N THR A 294 -10.96 11.78 -16.53
CA THR A 294 -11.66 12.05 -15.27
C THR A 294 -11.03 11.28 -14.12
N MET A 295 -9.86 11.74 -13.63
CA MET A 295 -9.34 11.24 -12.33
C MET A 295 -10.04 11.90 -11.12
N LEU A 296 -10.92 12.85 -11.34
CA LEU A 296 -11.62 13.52 -10.25
C LEU A 296 -12.85 12.72 -9.86
N PRO A 297 -13.03 12.40 -8.56
CA PRO A 297 -14.20 11.68 -8.09
C PRO A 297 -15.47 12.51 -8.29
N GLU A 298 -16.54 11.84 -8.70
CA GLU A 298 -17.87 12.45 -8.84
C GLU A 298 -18.58 12.49 -7.49
N TYR A 299 -19.24 13.63 -7.24
CA TYR A 299 -20.09 13.84 -6.08
C TYR A 299 -21.48 14.26 -6.50
N PHE A 300 -22.50 13.67 -5.87
CA PHE A 300 -23.88 14.07 -6.11
C PHE A 300 -24.17 15.44 -5.50
N VAL A 301 -24.81 16.29 -6.29
CA VAL A 301 -25.29 17.60 -5.83
C VAL A 301 -26.65 17.41 -5.16
N ARG A 302 -26.79 17.94 -3.96
CA ARG A 302 -28.03 17.93 -3.19
C ARG A 302 -28.98 19.04 -3.65
N LYS A 303 -30.27 18.93 -3.32
CA LYS A 303 -31.31 19.92 -3.63
C LYS A 303 -31.01 21.33 -3.09
N ASP A 304 -30.17 21.42 -2.05
CA ASP A 304 -29.74 22.68 -1.43
C ASP A 304 -28.48 23.29 -2.10
N ASN A 305 -28.11 22.81 -3.30
CA ASN A 305 -26.89 23.18 -4.01
C ASN A 305 -25.63 22.99 -3.14
N CYS A 306 -25.54 21.88 -2.43
CA CYS A 306 -24.36 21.49 -1.66
C CYS A 306 -23.88 20.10 -2.07
N ILE A 307 -22.60 19.82 -1.85
CA ILE A 307 -22.09 18.46 -1.79
C ILE A 307 -21.78 18.08 -0.36
N THR A 308 -21.77 16.78 -0.09
CA THR A 308 -21.33 16.26 1.22
C THR A 308 -19.92 15.68 1.08
N TYR A 309 -18.98 16.18 1.88
CA TYR A 309 -17.62 15.68 1.95
C TYR A 309 -17.16 15.59 3.41
N ARG A 310 -16.66 14.42 3.85
CA ARG A 310 -16.20 14.15 5.24
C ARG A 310 -17.21 14.57 6.33
N GLY A 311 -18.50 14.39 6.07
CA GLY A 311 -19.56 14.73 7.02
C GLY A 311 -19.86 16.22 7.13
N ASN A 312 -19.34 17.05 6.22
CA ASN A 312 -19.62 18.47 6.09
C ASN A 312 -20.31 18.78 4.76
N TYR A 313 -20.98 19.91 4.69
CA TYR A 313 -21.68 20.39 3.51
C TYR A 313 -20.93 21.58 2.92
N TYR A 314 -20.70 21.55 1.60
CA TYR A 314 -19.98 22.60 0.87
C TYR A 314 -20.89 23.17 -0.21
N SER A 315 -21.12 24.47 -0.16
CA SER A 315 -22.05 25.13 -1.06
C SER A 315 -21.53 25.23 -2.50
N LEU A 316 -22.45 25.21 -3.43
CA LEU A 316 -22.22 25.41 -4.86
C LEU A 316 -23.07 26.63 -5.34
N PRO A 317 -22.72 27.22 -6.48
CA PRO A 317 -23.55 28.27 -7.09
C PRO A 317 -25.01 27.82 -7.23
N SER A 318 -25.92 28.79 -7.09
CA SER A 318 -27.35 28.56 -7.31
C SER A 318 -27.56 27.99 -8.72
N GLY A 319 -28.41 26.96 -8.86
CA GLY A 319 -28.68 26.31 -10.13
C GLY A 319 -27.74 25.14 -10.48
N THR A 320 -26.73 24.83 -9.66
CA THR A 320 -25.88 23.65 -9.90
C THR A 320 -26.67 22.36 -9.76
N TYR A 321 -27.70 22.30 -8.89
CA TYR A 321 -28.61 21.18 -8.83
C TYR A 321 -29.62 21.26 -9.98
N SER A 322 -29.44 20.39 -10.99
CA SER A 322 -30.31 20.30 -12.18
C SER A 322 -31.38 19.19 -12.08
N GLY A 323 -31.41 18.45 -10.95
CA GLY A 323 -32.33 17.35 -10.73
C GLY A 323 -31.67 16.13 -10.08
N PRO A 324 -32.43 15.04 -9.84
CA PRO A 324 -31.87 13.78 -9.33
C PRO A 324 -30.75 13.30 -10.23
N GLY A 325 -29.60 12.97 -9.63
CA GLY A 325 -28.42 12.50 -10.37
C GLY A 325 -27.46 13.61 -10.79
N ALA A 326 -27.72 14.90 -10.51
CA ALA A 326 -26.77 15.99 -10.74
C ALA A 326 -25.43 15.71 -10.04
N LYS A 327 -24.32 15.81 -10.79
CA LYS A 327 -22.97 15.48 -10.32
C LYS A 327 -22.00 16.63 -10.57
N VAL A 328 -20.98 16.69 -9.75
CA VAL A 328 -19.81 17.56 -9.88
C VAL A 328 -18.54 16.75 -9.64
N LEU A 329 -17.40 17.25 -10.10
CA LEU A 329 -16.09 16.66 -9.91
C LEU A 329 -15.38 17.37 -8.76
N LEU A 330 -14.67 16.62 -7.93
CA LEU A 330 -13.99 17.15 -6.75
C LEU A 330 -12.48 16.89 -6.83
N GLU A 331 -11.69 17.95 -6.68
CA GLU A 331 -10.24 17.88 -6.55
C GLU A 331 -9.82 18.36 -5.16
N ILE A 332 -8.98 17.59 -4.47
CA ILE A 332 -8.42 17.94 -3.16
C ILE A 332 -6.96 18.31 -3.32
N LYS A 333 -6.59 19.53 -2.88
CA LYS A 333 -5.21 20.02 -2.84
C LYS A 333 -4.87 20.46 -1.42
N GLY A 334 -4.18 19.60 -0.67
CA GLY A 334 -3.88 19.88 0.74
C GLY A 334 -5.15 20.06 1.58
N ASN A 335 -5.32 21.24 2.18
CA ASN A 335 -6.51 21.57 2.99
C ASN A 335 -7.60 22.33 2.19
N SER A 336 -7.48 22.41 0.89
CA SER A 336 -8.49 23.06 0.01
C SER A 336 -9.09 22.05 -0.95
N MET A 337 -10.32 22.34 -1.38
CA MET A 337 -11.01 21.60 -2.42
C MET A 337 -11.43 22.54 -3.56
N CYS A 338 -11.25 22.07 -4.78
CA CYS A 338 -11.84 22.65 -5.98
C CYS A 338 -12.97 21.77 -6.47
N ILE A 339 -14.12 22.37 -6.74
CA ILE A 339 -15.29 21.70 -7.28
C ILE A 339 -15.50 22.17 -8.70
N TYR A 340 -15.62 21.21 -9.62
CA TYR A 340 -15.78 21.48 -11.04
C TYR A 340 -17.11 20.92 -11.53
N SER A 341 -17.65 21.53 -12.58
CA SER A 341 -18.71 20.92 -13.37
C SER A 341 -18.21 19.63 -14.05
N VAL A 342 -19.11 18.81 -14.57
CA VAL A 342 -18.76 17.65 -15.41
C VAL A 342 -17.99 18.06 -16.68
N THR A 343 -18.13 19.32 -17.11
CA THR A 343 -17.36 19.92 -18.22
C THR A 343 -16.05 20.58 -17.79
N ARG A 344 -15.63 20.38 -16.53
CA ARG A 344 -14.40 20.91 -15.92
C ARG A 344 -14.31 22.42 -15.74
N GLN A 345 -15.42 23.12 -15.72
CA GLN A 345 -15.45 24.51 -15.28
C GLN A 345 -15.40 24.58 -13.76
N VAL A 346 -14.57 25.45 -13.20
CA VAL A 346 -14.50 25.68 -11.75
C VAL A 346 -15.83 26.27 -11.27
N LEU A 347 -16.50 25.59 -10.36
CA LEU A 347 -17.74 26.02 -9.74
C LEU A 347 -17.50 26.68 -8.37
N ALA A 348 -16.61 26.11 -7.57
CA ALA A 348 -16.31 26.61 -6.23
C ALA A 348 -14.94 26.17 -5.75
N GLN A 349 -14.35 26.97 -4.85
CA GLN A 349 -13.19 26.60 -4.06
C GLN A 349 -13.50 26.78 -2.58
N HIS A 350 -13.22 25.77 -1.76
CA HIS A 350 -13.45 25.81 -0.31
C HIS A 350 -12.21 25.38 0.45
N VAL A 351 -12.05 25.91 1.66
CA VAL A 351 -11.16 25.33 2.66
C VAL A 351 -11.90 24.18 3.35
N ILE A 352 -11.24 23.04 3.48
CA ILE A 352 -11.85 21.85 4.08
C ILE A 352 -11.99 22.10 5.59
N SER A 353 -13.25 22.06 6.08
CA SER A 353 -13.51 22.19 7.51
C SER A 353 -12.97 21.02 8.30
N GLN A 354 -12.38 21.31 9.42
CA GLN A 354 -11.84 20.33 10.35
C GLN A 354 -12.90 19.81 11.33
N GLN A 355 -13.99 20.53 11.51
CA GLN A 355 -15.13 20.10 12.31
C GLN A 355 -16.07 19.24 11.48
N LYS A 356 -16.92 18.46 12.12
CA LYS A 356 -17.97 17.65 11.46
C LYS A 356 -19.33 18.34 11.60
N GLY A 357 -20.21 18.10 10.61
CA GLY A 357 -21.57 18.65 10.60
C GLY A 357 -21.66 20.12 10.17
N CYS A 358 -20.57 20.73 9.73
CA CYS A 358 -20.54 22.14 9.33
C CYS A 358 -21.07 22.36 7.91
N LEU A 359 -21.73 23.51 7.71
CA LEU A 359 -22.04 24.06 6.40
C LEU A 359 -20.99 25.13 6.05
N VAL A 360 -20.10 24.82 5.12
CA VAL A 360 -19.12 25.76 4.57
C VAL A 360 -19.74 26.42 3.34
N ARG A 361 -20.13 27.69 3.47
CA ARG A 361 -20.83 28.43 2.43
C ARG A 361 -20.01 29.63 1.98
N LEU A 362 -19.92 29.85 0.68
CA LEU A 362 -19.38 31.07 0.09
C LEU A 362 -20.52 32.12 -0.01
N GLU A 363 -20.18 33.37 0.24
CA GLU A 363 -21.15 34.50 0.13
C GLU A 363 -21.76 34.59 -1.27
N THR A 364 -20.99 34.35 -2.30
CA THR A 364 -21.43 34.34 -3.71
C THR A 364 -22.46 33.24 -4.03
N HIS A 365 -22.61 32.23 -3.15
CA HIS A 365 -23.59 31.16 -3.32
C HIS A 365 -24.90 31.40 -2.57
N ARG A 366 -25.05 32.56 -1.91
CA ARG A 366 -26.30 32.96 -1.30
C ARG A 366 -27.30 33.43 -2.37
N ARG A 367 -28.55 33.04 -2.24
CA ARG A 367 -29.60 33.62 -3.07
C ARG A 367 -29.72 35.09 -2.74
N PRO A 368 -29.90 35.97 -3.74
CA PRO A 368 -30.22 37.39 -3.46
C PRO A 368 -31.43 37.44 -2.54
N SER A 369 -31.31 38.15 -1.42
CA SER A 369 -32.43 38.43 -0.54
C SER A 369 -33.37 39.39 -1.27
N GLY A 370 -34.45 38.89 -1.85
CA GLY A 370 -35.42 39.78 -2.49
C GLY A 370 -36.38 39.17 -3.50
N ILE A 371 -36.26 37.88 -3.85
CA ILE A 371 -37.27 37.26 -4.73
C ILE A 371 -38.13 36.31 -3.89
N LYS A 372 -39.24 36.86 -3.34
CA LYS A 372 -40.44 36.08 -3.02
C LYS A 372 -41.10 35.78 -4.37
N VAL A 373 -41.14 34.51 -4.79
CA VAL A 373 -42.10 34.00 -5.77
C VAL A 373 -43.27 33.44 -5.02
#